data_f01cba02675d6491c52fe701c65166d1
#
_entry.id   f01cba02675d6491c52fe701c65166d1
#
_cell.length_a   1.000
_cell.length_b   1.000
_cell.length_c   1.000
_cell.angle_alpha   90.00
_cell.angle_beta   90.00
_cell.angle_gamma   90.00
#
_symmetry.space_group_name_H-M   'P 1'
#
loop_
_entity.id
_entity.type
_entity.pdbx_description
1 polymer ?
#
loop_
_entity_poly.entity_id
_entity_poly.type
_entity_poly.pdbx_seq_one_letter_code
_entity_poly.pdbx_strand_id
1 'polypeptide(L)'
;VVFALSVALDMMLKEGIKNIFKRHARLGQMTRDGVKALGLSIFAEEGHASNTVTAITIPDGVDGKRLRQIMQSEHGIVLAGGQAHLESKIFRIGHLGLVTEDEIKELLAALKVALPKAGFAGVRR
;
A
#
# COMPACT_ATOMS: atom_id res chain seq x y z
N VAL A 1 -23.57 -0.40 -14.53
CA VAL A 1 -22.16 -0.68 -14.88
C VAL A 1 -21.67 0.22 -16.02
N VAL A 2 -22.39 0.29 -17.14
CA VAL A 2 -22.01 1.13 -18.32
C VAL A 2 -21.96 2.62 -17.97
N PHE A 3 -22.90 3.12 -17.19
CA PHE A 3 -22.91 4.51 -16.75
C PHE A 3 -21.71 4.84 -15.83
N ALA A 4 -21.39 3.96 -14.89
CA ALA A 4 -20.22 4.12 -14.03
C ALA A 4 -18.92 4.11 -14.82
N LEU A 5 -18.80 3.22 -15.82
CA LEU A 5 -17.66 3.18 -16.73
C LEU A 5 -17.53 4.49 -17.53
N SER A 6 -18.64 5.01 -18.06
CA SER A 6 -18.64 6.30 -18.77
C SER A 6 -18.09 7.44 -17.91
N VAL A 7 -18.57 7.54 -16.67
CA VAL A 7 -18.08 8.55 -15.71
C VAL A 7 -16.60 8.38 -15.42
N ALA A 8 -16.14 7.14 -15.20
CA ALA A 8 -14.73 6.86 -14.96
C ALA A 8 -13.85 7.26 -16.15
N LEU A 9 -14.27 6.94 -17.39
CA LEU A 9 -13.56 7.32 -18.60
C LEU A 9 -13.51 8.85 -18.79
N ASP A 10 -14.60 9.55 -18.52
CA ASP A 10 -14.64 11.03 -18.58
C ASP A 10 -13.64 11.64 -17.59
N MET A 11 -13.57 11.11 -16.37
CA MET A 11 -12.60 11.55 -15.36
C MET A 11 -11.16 11.31 -15.84
N MET A 12 -10.87 10.13 -16.42
CA MET A 12 -9.55 9.79 -16.94
C MET A 12 -9.17 10.69 -18.13
N LEU A 13 -10.09 10.96 -19.05
CA LEU A 13 -9.87 11.84 -20.18
C LEU A 13 -9.61 13.27 -19.72
N LYS A 14 -10.33 13.75 -18.71
CA LYS A 14 -10.18 15.09 -18.12
C LYS A 14 -8.81 15.24 -17.44
N GLU A 15 -8.35 14.24 -16.70
CA GLU A 15 -7.03 14.25 -16.06
C GLU A 15 -5.90 14.10 -17.10
N GLY A 16 -6.12 13.29 -18.12
CA GLY A 16 -5.17 12.93 -19.15
C GLY A 16 -4.26 11.76 -18.75
N ILE A 17 -4.12 10.79 -19.65
CA ILE A 17 -3.43 9.51 -19.37
C ILE A 17 -1.98 9.70 -18.91
N LYS A 18 -1.24 10.66 -19.48
CA LYS A 18 0.14 10.96 -19.09
C LYS A 18 0.23 11.48 -17.66
N ASN A 19 -0.75 12.28 -17.23
CA ASN A 19 -0.83 12.81 -15.86
C ASN A 19 -1.19 11.69 -14.87
N ILE A 20 -2.10 10.80 -15.25
CA ILE A 20 -2.45 9.60 -14.49
C ILE A 20 -1.21 8.74 -14.24
N PHE A 21 -0.41 8.47 -15.26
CA PHE A 21 0.83 7.69 -15.10
C PHE A 21 1.83 8.37 -14.17
N LYS A 22 2.02 9.68 -14.31
CA LYS A 22 2.92 10.45 -13.42
C LYS A 22 2.44 10.41 -11.97
N ARG A 23 1.13 10.58 -11.74
CA ARG A 23 0.54 10.51 -10.41
C ARG A 23 0.73 9.14 -9.77
N HIS A 24 0.46 8.05 -10.49
CA HIS A 24 0.66 6.69 -9.98
C HIS A 24 2.13 6.39 -9.69
N ALA A 25 3.06 6.80 -10.55
CA ALA A 25 4.48 6.64 -10.32
C ALA A 25 4.93 7.36 -9.04
N ARG A 26 4.46 8.59 -8.82
CA ARG A 26 4.74 9.39 -7.63
C ARG A 26 4.17 8.76 -6.36
N LEU A 27 2.90 8.36 -6.36
CA LEU A 27 2.25 7.71 -5.21
C LEU A 27 2.90 6.36 -4.90
N GLY A 28 3.21 5.56 -5.91
CA GLY A 28 3.92 4.30 -5.74
C GLY A 28 5.30 4.49 -5.12
N GLN A 29 6.06 5.49 -5.59
CA GLN A 29 7.37 5.81 -5.00
C GLN A 29 7.24 6.29 -3.55
N MET A 30 6.29 7.21 -3.29
CA MET A 30 6.03 7.72 -1.95
C MET A 30 5.64 6.59 -0.98
N THR A 31 4.82 5.63 -1.41
CA THR A 31 4.45 4.46 -0.61
C THR A 31 5.67 3.60 -0.30
N ARG A 32 6.50 3.28 -1.30
CA ARG A 32 7.72 2.47 -1.11
C ARG A 32 8.72 3.13 -0.17
N ASP A 33 8.97 4.42 -0.36
CA ASP A 33 9.90 5.18 0.49
C ASP A 33 9.38 5.24 1.94
N GLY A 34 8.08 5.46 2.12
CA GLY A 34 7.44 5.48 3.43
C GLY A 34 7.53 4.15 4.17
N VAL A 35 7.26 3.02 3.49
CA VAL A 35 7.37 1.69 4.14
C VAL A 35 8.81 1.32 4.44
N LYS A 36 9.77 1.69 3.58
CA LYS A 36 11.21 1.51 3.85
C LYS A 36 11.65 2.34 5.07
N ALA A 37 11.15 3.57 5.20
CA ALA A 37 11.43 4.43 6.35
C ALA A 37 10.88 3.87 7.67
N LEU A 38 9.83 3.05 7.62
CA LEU A 38 9.32 2.30 8.77
C LEU A 38 10.12 1.02 9.09
N GLY A 39 11.16 0.72 8.31
CA GLY A 39 12.00 -0.46 8.47
C GLY A 39 11.47 -1.72 7.82
N LEU A 40 10.51 -1.58 6.89
CA LEU A 40 9.94 -2.70 6.13
C LEU A 40 10.66 -2.91 4.80
N SER A 41 10.60 -4.13 4.29
CA SER A 41 11.19 -4.51 3.01
C SER A 41 10.12 -4.68 1.94
N ILE A 42 10.38 -4.13 0.75
CA ILE A 42 9.56 -4.35 -0.43
C ILE A 42 9.81 -5.78 -0.96
N PHE A 43 8.75 -6.47 -1.34
CA PHE A 43 8.84 -7.83 -1.86
C PHE A 43 9.35 -7.88 -3.31
N ALA A 44 9.00 -6.89 -4.12
CA ALA A 44 9.45 -6.79 -5.50
C ALA A 44 10.96 -6.50 -5.59
N GLU A 45 11.61 -7.07 -6.60
CA GLU A 45 12.99 -6.73 -6.95
C GLU A 45 13.13 -5.25 -7.32
N GLU A 46 14.29 -4.68 -7.04
CA GLU A 46 14.58 -3.29 -7.37
C GLU A 46 14.44 -3.05 -8.87
N GLY A 47 13.79 -1.96 -9.25
CA GLY A 47 13.48 -1.61 -10.65
C GLY A 47 12.26 -2.32 -11.25
N HIS A 48 11.66 -3.31 -10.55
CA HIS A 48 10.50 -4.07 -11.04
C HIS A 48 9.22 -3.84 -10.20
N ALA A 49 9.21 -2.81 -9.35
CA ALA A 49 8.06 -2.48 -8.52
C ALA A 49 6.91 -1.88 -9.33
N SER A 50 5.68 -2.30 -9.03
CA SER A 50 4.46 -1.74 -9.63
C SER A 50 4.21 -0.31 -9.15
N ASN A 51 3.65 0.52 -10.04
CA ASN A 51 3.17 1.86 -9.70
C ASN A 51 1.74 1.89 -9.17
N THR A 52 1.08 0.76 -9.04
CA THR A 52 -0.33 0.66 -8.59
C THR A 52 -0.51 -0.11 -7.29
N VAL A 53 0.41 -1.04 -7.00
CA VAL A 53 0.38 -1.89 -5.80
C VAL A 53 1.80 -2.05 -5.26
N THR A 54 1.97 -1.90 -3.96
CA THR A 54 3.23 -2.21 -3.28
C THR A 54 3.03 -3.46 -2.41
N ALA A 55 3.77 -4.53 -2.71
CA ALA A 55 3.85 -5.73 -1.90
C ALA A 55 4.99 -5.58 -0.89
N ILE A 56 4.71 -5.87 0.37
CA ILE A 56 5.63 -5.70 1.49
C ILE A 56 5.82 -7.05 2.17
N THR A 57 7.07 -7.44 2.39
CA THR A 57 7.41 -8.64 3.14
C THR A 57 7.03 -8.47 4.60
N ILE A 58 6.28 -9.41 5.16
CA ILE A 58 5.96 -9.42 6.59
C ILE A 58 7.24 -9.77 7.36
N PRO A 59 7.73 -8.89 8.25
CA PRO A 59 8.93 -9.17 9.04
C PRO A 59 8.72 -10.35 10.00
N ASP A 60 9.81 -11.02 10.36
CA ASP A 60 9.78 -12.06 11.37
C ASP A 60 9.21 -11.55 12.69
N GLY A 61 8.33 -12.34 13.31
CA GLY A 61 7.66 -12.00 14.56
C GLY A 61 6.40 -11.12 14.39
N VAL A 62 6.10 -10.63 13.18
CA VAL A 62 4.87 -9.88 12.90
C VAL A 62 3.75 -10.82 12.46
N ASP A 63 2.60 -10.72 13.12
CA ASP A 63 1.37 -11.36 12.67
C ASP A 63 0.68 -10.48 11.61
N GLY A 64 0.84 -10.84 10.34
CA GLY A 64 0.27 -10.10 9.21
C GLY A 64 -1.27 -10.08 9.19
N LYS A 65 -1.94 -11.10 9.72
CA LYS A 65 -3.40 -11.12 9.86
C LYS A 65 -3.85 -10.12 10.91
N ARG A 66 -3.19 -10.11 12.06
CA ARG A 66 -3.45 -9.15 13.14
C ARG A 66 -3.17 -7.71 12.69
N LEU A 67 -2.07 -7.48 11.96
CA LEU A 67 -1.77 -6.16 11.39
C LEU A 67 -2.93 -5.64 10.53
N ARG A 68 -3.44 -6.47 9.61
CA ARG A 68 -4.55 -6.09 8.74
C ARG A 68 -5.84 -5.82 9.53
N GLN A 69 -6.11 -6.62 10.57
CA GLN A 69 -7.26 -6.41 11.45
C GLN A 69 -7.17 -5.08 12.21
N ILE A 70 -6.00 -4.73 12.76
CA ILE A 70 -5.77 -3.45 13.44
C ILE A 70 -5.95 -2.29 12.47
N MET A 71 -5.35 -2.36 11.29
CA MET A 71 -5.48 -1.33 10.27
C MET A 71 -6.94 -1.08 9.90
N GLN A 72 -7.73 -2.13 9.74
CA GLN A 72 -9.13 -2.01 9.40
C GLN A 72 -9.99 -1.52 10.57
N SER A 73 -9.82 -2.09 11.77
CA SER A 73 -10.71 -1.81 12.91
C SER A 73 -10.41 -0.47 13.60
N GLU A 74 -9.13 -0.08 13.69
CA GLU A 74 -8.72 1.12 14.41
C GLU A 74 -8.53 2.34 13.50
N HIS A 75 -8.20 2.10 12.21
CA HIS A 75 -7.86 3.17 11.25
C HIS A 75 -8.77 3.21 10.03
N GLY A 76 -9.68 2.24 9.85
CA GLY A 76 -10.55 2.18 8.68
C GLY A 76 -9.84 1.87 7.36
N ILE A 77 -8.59 1.41 7.42
CA ILE A 77 -7.75 1.16 6.25
C ILE A 77 -7.66 -0.35 5.96
N VAL A 78 -8.08 -0.74 4.77
CA VAL A 78 -8.06 -2.14 4.32
C VAL A 78 -6.77 -2.45 3.57
N LEU A 79 -5.96 -3.34 4.14
CA LEU A 79 -4.79 -3.91 3.48
C LEU A 79 -5.10 -5.29 2.91
N ALA A 80 -4.62 -5.59 1.72
CA ALA A 80 -4.72 -6.93 1.15
C ALA A 80 -3.61 -7.85 1.68
N GLY A 81 -3.92 -9.13 1.84
CA GLY A 81 -2.90 -10.16 2.13
C GLY A 81 -2.24 -10.68 0.86
N GLY A 82 -1.27 -11.58 1.02
CA GLY A 82 -0.76 -12.39 -0.08
C GLY A 82 -1.80 -13.41 -0.56
N GLN A 83 -1.49 -14.09 -1.65
CA GLN A 83 -2.31 -15.16 -2.22
C GLN A 83 -1.50 -16.45 -2.32
N ALA A 84 -2.17 -17.59 -2.23
CA ALA A 84 -1.55 -18.90 -2.32
C ALA A 84 -0.32 -19.02 -1.39
N HIS A 85 0.83 -19.38 -1.93
CA HIS A 85 2.09 -19.54 -1.17
C HIS A 85 2.64 -18.25 -0.54
N LEU A 86 2.07 -17.08 -0.86
CA LEU A 86 2.43 -15.79 -0.28
C LEU A 86 1.47 -15.30 0.81
N GLU A 87 0.42 -16.04 1.14
CA GLU A 87 -0.66 -15.60 2.04
C GLU A 87 -0.15 -15.08 3.40
N SER A 88 0.84 -15.77 3.99
CA SER A 88 1.44 -15.38 5.27
C SER A 88 2.77 -14.63 5.15
N LYS A 89 3.25 -14.39 3.92
CA LYS A 89 4.58 -13.84 3.66
C LYS A 89 4.58 -12.37 3.33
N ILE A 90 3.48 -11.87 2.75
CA ILE A 90 3.36 -10.48 2.33
C ILE A 90 2.01 -9.89 2.71
N PHE A 91 1.96 -8.57 2.80
CA PHE A 91 0.75 -7.79 2.67
C PHE A 91 0.92 -6.76 1.54
N ARG A 92 -0.18 -6.21 1.05
CA ARG A 92 -0.18 -5.33 -0.12
C ARG A 92 -0.92 -4.04 0.18
N ILE A 93 -0.35 -2.95 -0.32
CA ILE A 93 -0.95 -1.62 -0.32
C ILE A 93 -1.32 -1.27 -1.75
N GLY A 94 -2.61 -1.04 -2.01
CA GLY A 94 -3.09 -0.52 -3.29
C GLY A 94 -3.02 1.02 -3.28
N HIS A 95 -2.41 1.59 -4.31
CA HIS A 95 -2.35 3.05 -4.52
C HIS A 95 -2.75 3.41 -5.96
N LEU A 96 -3.76 2.70 -6.44
CA LEU A 96 -4.34 2.87 -7.78
C LEU A 96 -5.66 3.66 -7.74
N GLY A 97 -6.09 4.13 -8.89
CA GLY A 97 -7.34 4.88 -9.02
C GLY A 97 -7.21 6.33 -8.57
N LEU A 98 -8.10 6.77 -7.72
CA LEU A 98 -8.18 8.17 -7.25
C LEU A 98 -7.45 8.43 -5.92
N VAL A 99 -6.59 7.51 -5.48
CA VAL A 99 -5.81 7.68 -4.25
C VAL A 99 -4.98 8.95 -4.30
N THR A 100 -4.96 9.67 -3.17
CA THR A 100 -4.25 10.94 -2.99
C THR A 100 -2.97 10.78 -2.17
N GLU A 101 -2.10 11.80 -2.19
CA GLU A 101 -0.91 11.82 -1.34
C GLU A 101 -1.26 11.84 0.16
N ASP A 102 -2.35 12.52 0.54
CA ASP A 102 -2.74 12.62 1.93
C ASP A 102 -3.25 11.28 2.46
N GLU A 103 -3.96 10.49 1.64
CA GLU A 103 -4.34 9.13 1.98
C GLU A 103 -3.13 8.21 2.16
N ILE A 104 -2.06 8.38 1.36
CA ILE A 104 -0.81 7.64 1.56
C ILE A 104 -0.11 8.05 2.86
N LYS A 105 -0.08 9.34 3.20
CA LYS A 105 0.47 9.82 4.47
C LYS A 105 -0.30 9.26 5.67
N GLU A 106 -1.63 9.27 5.60
CA GLU A 106 -2.51 8.70 6.62
C GLU A 106 -2.26 7.21 6.81
N LEU A 107 -2.18 6.45 5.72
CA LEU A 107 -1.84 5.02 5.73
C LEU A 107 -0.48 4.76 6.41
N LEU A 108 0.55 5.53 6.07
CA LEU A 108 1.89 5.37 6.66
C LEU A 108 1.90 5.71 8.14
N ALA A 109 1.16 6.75 8.56
CA ALA A 109 0.99 7.10 9.96
C ALA A 109 0.26 5.99 10.74
N ALA A 110 -0.79 5.43 10.18
CA ALA A 110 -1.52 4.30 10.76
C ALA A 110 -0.63 3.04 10.87
N LEU A 111 0.14 2.70 9.84
CA LEU A 111 1.09 1.59 9.87
C LEU A 111 2.13 1.75 10.99
N LYS A 112 2.66 2.95 11.19
CA LYS A 112 3.62 3.24 12.25
C LYS A 112 3.07 2.90 13.64
N VAL A 113 1.77 3.11 13.85
CA VAL A 113 1.08 2.78 15.12
C VAL A 113 0.71 1.30 15.20
N ALA A 114 0.26 0.71 14.10
CA ALA A 114 -0.24 -0.66 14.05
C ALA A 114 0.87 -1.73 14.11
N LEU A 115 2.02 -1.47 13.50
CA LEU A 115 3.13 -2.42 13.41
C LEU A 115 3.60 -2.93 14.79
N PRO A 116 3.88 -2.08 15.80
CA PRO A 116 4.28 -2.56 17.13
C PRO A 116 3.19 -3.42 17.78
N LYS A 117 1.92 -3.09 17.60
CA LYS A 117 0.78 -3.87 18.13
C LYS A 117 0.66 -5.26 17.50
N ALA A 118 1.19 -5.42 16.27
CA ALA A 118 1.24 -6.69 15.55
C ALA A 118 2.53 -7.48 15.77
N GLY A 119 3.43 -7.01 16.64
CA GLY A 119 4.66 -7.70 17.01
C GLY A 119 5.94 -7.17 16.35
N PHE A 120 5.89 -6.04 15.64
CA PHE A 120 7.08 -5.45 15.04
C PHE A 120 7.95 -4.73 16.08
N ALA A 121 9.14 -5.26 16.32
CA ALA A 121 10.10 -4.70 17.29
C ALA A 121 10.97 -3.55 16.70
N GLY A 122 10.74 -3.15 15.44
CA GLY A 122 11.60 -2.22 14.73
C GLY A 122 12.85 -2.88 14.14
N VAL A 123 13.63 -2.12 13.37
CA VAL A 123 14.94 -2.58 12.92
C VAL A 123 15.86 -2.63 14.14
N ARG A 124 16.32 -3.83 14.51
CA ARG A 124 17.42 -3.95 15.47
C ARG A 124 18.63 -3.25 14.84
N ARG A 125 19.05 -2.14 15.40
CA ARG A 125 20.31 -1.47 15.06
C ARG A 125 21.49 -2.35 15.46
#